data_036f867c806b731b5193fd36e77798e0
#
_entry.id   036f867c806b731b5193fd36e77798e0
#
_cell.length_a   1.000
_cell.length_b   1.000
_cell.length_c   1.000
_cell.angle_alpha   90.00
_cell.angle_beta   90.00
_cell.angle_gamma   90.00
#
_symmetry.space_group_name_H-M   'P 1'
#
loop_
_entity.id
_entity.type
_entity.pdbx_description
1 polymer ?
#
loop_
_entity_poly.entity_id
_entity_poly.type
_entity_poly.pdbx_seq_one_letter_code
_entity_poly.pdbx_strand_id
1 'polypeptide(L)'
;MTVDEVAADVGIAKASLYKHFASKAALAAAAMVRLMERTQAVVDQQAARTDASPFHRLVAITRWALEVQLAGEMPTVPSQNSSLRAELMASKRYLDAIMRVSDVLGGWIVQAQADGDIDSALPPEVVLYTICARL
;
A
#
# COMPACT_ATOMS: atom_id res chain seq x y z
N MET A 1 6.74 -13.39 5.30
CA MET A 1 6.26 -13.85 3.98
C MET A 1 7.12 -15.00 3.50
N THR A 2 6.50 -16.09 3.09
CA THR A 2 7.19 -17.25 2.52
C THR A 2 7.03 -17.29 1.01
N VAL A 3 7.85 -18.11 0.33
CA VAL A 3 7.72 -18.29 -1.13
C VAL A 3 6.39 -18.95 -1.47
N ASP A 4 5.91 -19.86 -0.62
CA ASP A 4 4.60 -20.52 -0.82
C ASP A 4 3.45 -19.53 -0.73
N GLU A 5 3.51 -18.57 0.19
CA GLU A 5 2.52 -17.49 0.31
C GLU A 5 2.50 -16.60 -0.93
N VAL A 6 3.68 -16.25 -1.46
CA VAL A 6 3.79 -15.47 -2.70
C VAL A 6 3.21 -16.24 -3.88
N ALA A 7 3.52 -17.52 -4.00
CA ALA A 7 2.99 -18.37 -5.07
C ALA A 7 1.46 -18.44 -5.02
N ALA A 8 0.90 -18.62 -3.82
CA ALA A 8 -0.55 -18.63 -3.62
C ALA A 8 -1.20 -17.29 -3.99
N ASP A 9 -0.58 -16.17 -3.63
CA ASP A 9 -1.10 -14.84 -3.91
C ASP A 9 -1.14 -14.53 -5.41
N VAL A 10 -0.12 -14.95 -6.17
CA VAL A 10 -0.08 -14.73 -7.63
C VAL A 10 -0.72 -15.86 -8.43
N GLY A 11 -1.16 -16.94 -7.79
CA GLY A 11 -1.87 -18.03 -8.42
C GLY A 11 -1.01 -18.93 -9.31
N ILE A 12 0.29 -19.06 -9.02
CA ILE A 12 1.21 -19.93 -9.76
C ILE A 12 1.96 -20.87 -8.83
N ALA A 13 2.51 -21.96 -9.38
CA ALA A 13 3.27 -22.93 -8.63
C ALA A 13 4.64 -22.36 -8.21
N LYS A 14 5.13 -22.80 -7.06
CA LYS A 14 6.42 -22.39 -6.51
C LYS A 14 7.57 -22.55 -7.52
N ALA A 15 7.60 -23.67 -8.26
CA ALA A 15 8.61 -23.91 -9.29
C ALA A 15 8.58 -22.88 -10.42
N SER A 16 7.37 -22.40 -10.78
CA SER A 16 7.21 -21.36 -11.80
C SER A 16 7.71 -20.00 -11.30
N LEU A 17 7.57 -19.71 -10.01
CA LEU A 17 8.12 -18.49 -9.41
C LEU A 17 9.63 -18.43 -9.57
N TYR A 18 10.33 -19.53 -9.28
CA TYR A 18 11.79 -19.58 -9.39
C TYR A 18 12.31 -19.48 -10.82
N LYS A 19 11.46 -19.75 -11.81
CA LYS A 19 11.81 -19.50 -13.23
C LYS A 19 11.76 -18.02 -13.60
N HIS A 20 10.91 -17.25 -12.93
CA HIS A 20 10.66 -15.84 -13.26
C HIS A 20 11.42 -14.87 -12.37
N PHE A 21 11.86 -15.28 -11.19
CA PHE A 21 12.49 -14.40 -10.21
C PHE A 21 13.81 -14.97 -9.72
N ALA A 22 14.85 -14.15 -9.82
CA ALA A 22 16.22 -14.56 -9.52
C ALA A 22 16.49 -14.73 -8.02
N SER A 23 15.66 -14.13 -7.13
CA SER A 23 15.92 -14.14 -5.70
C SER A 23 14.63 -14.00 -4.90
N LYS A 24 14.72 -14.34 -3.60
CA LYS A 24 13.62 -14.12 -2.65
C LYS A 24 13.28 -12.64 -2.51
N ALA A 25 14.29 -11.76 -2.55
CA ALA A 25 14.08 -10.32 -2.51
C ALA A 25 13.28 -9.83 -3.73
N ALA A 26 13.56 -10.35 -4.93
CA ALA A 26 12.81 -10.00 -6.13
C ALA A 26 11.35 -10.46 -6.05
N LEU A 27 11.11 -11.66 -5.49
CA LEU A 27 9.75 -12.16 -5.26
C LEU A 27 8.98 -11.28 -4.27
N ALA A 28 9.63 -10.92 -3.16
CA ALA A 28 9.02 -10.05 -2.16
C ALA A 28 8.72 -8.67 -2.73
N ALA A 29 9.62 -8.11 -3.54
CA ALA A 29 9.42 -6.84 -4.22
C ALA A 29 8.22 -6.90 -5.18
N ALA A 30 8.09 -7.98 -5.95
CA ALA A 30 6.95 -8.17 -6.86
C ALA A 30 5.62 -8.21 -6.09
N ALA A 31 5.58 -8.87 -4.94
CA ALA A 31 4.39 -8.91 -4.09
C ALA A 31 4.04 -7.52 -3.54
N MET A 32 5.05 -6.73 -3.14
CA MET A 32 4.85 -5.36 -2.66
C MET A 32 4.33 -4.45 -3.78
N VAL A 33 4.88 -4.56 -4.98
CA VAL A 33 4.40 -3.81 -6.15
C VAL A 33 2.93 -4.11 -6.40
N ARG A 34 2.56 -5.39 -6.40
CA ARG A 34 1.17 -5.81 -6.60
C ARG A 34 0.25 -5.25 -5.52
N LEU A 35 0.68 -5.28 -4.26
CA LEU A 35 -0.09 -4.71 -3.16
C LEU A 35 -0.30 -3.21 -3.35
N MET A 36 0.74 -2.48 -3.74
CA MET A 36 0.63 -1.04 -3.98
C MET A 36 -0.28 -0.72 -5.17
N GLU A 37 -0.24 -1.52 -6.22
CA GLU A 37 -1.15 -1.35 -7.35
C GLU A 37 -2.61 -1.63 -6.96
N ARG A 38 -2.86 -2.63 -6.12
CA ARG A 38 -4.19 -2.89 -5.54
C ARG A 38 -4.64 -1.72 -4.68
N THR A 39 -3.74 -1.18 -3.87
CA THR A 39 -4.02 0.01 -3.04
C THR A 39 -4.38 1.20 -3.91
N GLN A 40 -3.63 1.44 -4.97
CA GLN A 40 -3.93 2.52 -5.92
C GLN A 40 -5.31 2.35 -6.56
N ALA A 41 -5.67 1.13 -6.93
CA ALA A 41 -6.99 0.84 -7.51
C ALA A 41 -8.12 1.17 -6.52
N VAL A 42 -7.96 0.83 -5.25
CA VAL A 42 -8.96 1.14 -4.21
C VAL A 42 -9.03 2.65 -3.97
N VAL A 43 -7.88 3.33 -3.95
CA VAL A 43 -7.82 4.80 -3.83
C VAL A 43 -8.54 5.46 -4.99
N ASP A 44 -8.31 5.01 -6.22
CA ASP A 44 -8.96 5.56 -7.41
C ASP A 44 -10.47 5.32 -7.39
N GLN A 45 -10.93 4.16 -6.90
CA GLN A 45 -12.36 3.89 -6.71
C GLN A 45 -12.99 4.87 -5.73
N GLN A 46 -12.32 5.14 -4.60
CA GLN A 46 -12.83 6.09 -3.62
C GLN A 46 -12.82 7.53 -4.17
N ALA A 47 -11.80 7.88 -4.94
CA ALA A 47 -11.71 9.20 -5.58
C ALA A 47 -12.84 9.45 -6.58
N ALA A 48 -13.33 8.39 -7.23
CA ALA A 48 -14.44 8.48 -8.18
C ALA A 48 -15.81 8.66 -7.51
N ARG A 49 -15.92 8.40 -6.19
CA ARG A 49 -17.18 8.54 -5.46
C ARG A 49 -17.46 10.00 -5.18
N THR A 50 -18.61 10.49 -5.64
CA THR A 50 -19.04 11.87 -5.42
C THR A 50 -19.83 12.04 -4.12
N ASP A 51 -20.30 10.94 -3.53
CA ASP A 51 -21.16 10.90 -2.33
C ASP A 51 -20.37 10.80 -1.03
N ALA A 52 -19.04 10.66 -1.09
CA ALA A 52 -18.19 10.47 0.08
C ALA A 52 -17.34 11.71 0.35
N SER A 53 -17.27 12.13 1.62
CA SER A 53 -16.36 13.19 2.04
C SER A 53 -14.91 12.70 2.04
N PRO A 54 -13.92 13.61 2.03
CA PRO A 54 -12.51 13.21 2.13
C PRO A 54 -12.21 12.35 3.35
N PHE A 55 -12.81 12.66 4.49
CA PHE A 55 -12.66 11.87 5.71
C PHE A 55 -13.20 10.44 5.54
N HIS A 56 -14.39 10.30 4.95
CA HIS A 56 -14.98 8.98 4.69
C HIS A 56 -14.15 8.15 3.71
N ARG A 57 -13.53 8.80 2.73
CA ARG A 57 -12.61 8.13 1.81
C ARG A 57 -11.39 7.59 2.54
N LEU A 58 -10.82 8.36 3.46
CA LEU A 58 -9.70 7.91 4.31
C LEU A 58 -10.10 6.73 5.18
N VAL A 59 -11.28 6.77 5.78
CA VAL A 59 -11.82 5.67 6.59
C VAL A 59 -11.98 4.41 5.74
N ALA A 60 -12.49 4.53 4.52
CA ALA A 60 -12.68 3.40 3.63
C ALA A 60 -11.34 2.74 3.24
N ILE A 61 -10.32 3.54 2.95
CA ILE A 61 -8.96 3.02 2.63
C ILE A 61 -8.37 2.32 3.85
N THR A 62 -8.47 2.92 5.02
CA THR A 62 -7.96 2.34 6.27
C THR A 62 -8.64 1.01 6.56
N ARG A 63 -9.95 0.95 6.40
CA ARG A 63 -10.73 -0.29 6.59
C ARG A 63 -10.27 -1.38 5.62
N TRP A 64 -10.15 -1.04 4.35
CA TRP A 64 -9.67 -1.98 3.34
C TRP A 64 -8.28 -2.53 3.69
N ALA A 65 -7.36 -1.67 4.11
CA ALA A 65 -6.01 -2.09 4.48
C ALA A 65 -6.02 -3.03 5.70
N LEU A 66 -6.87 -2.74 6.69
CA LEU A 66 -7.04 -3.63 7.84
C LEU A 66 -7.64 -4.98 7.44
N GLU A 67 -8.59 -5.00 6.52
CA GLU A 67 -9.18 -6.24 6.00
C GLU A 67 -8.12 -7.09 5.28
N VAL A 68 -7.27 -6.45 4.46
CA VAL A 68 -6.15 -7.13 3.79
C VAL A 68 -5.17 -7.71 4.80
N GLN A 69 -4.86 -6.97 5.86
CA GLN A 69 -3.96 -7.43 6.91
C GLN A 69 -4.55 -8.61 7.69
N LEU A 70 -5.83 -8.54 8.04
CA LEU A 70 -6.53 -9.62 8.75
C LEU A 70 -6.66 -10.88 7.90
N ALA A 71 -6.80 -10.73 6.59
CA ALA A 71 -6.83 -11.85 5.67
C ALA A 71 -5.45 -12.48 5.42
N GLY A 72 -4.39 -11.91 5.99
CA GLY A 72 -3.02 -12.41 5.80
C GLY A 72 -2.44 -12.13 4.42
N GLU A 73 -3.03 -11.23 3.66
CA GLU A 73 -2.60 -10.90 2.30
C GLU A 73 -1.50 -9.85 2.26
N MET A 74 -1.22 -9.20 3.40
CA MET A 74 -0.17 -8.18 3.47
C MET A 74 1.19 -8.85 3.68
N PRO A 75 2.18 -8.58 2.81
CA PRO A 75 3.52 -9.14 2.98
C PRO A 75 4.16 -8.63 4.26
N THR A 76 4.67 -9.55 5.09
CA THR A 76 5.46 -9.20 6.26
C THR A 76 6.91 -9.10 5.83
N VAL A 77 7.43 -7.89 5.74
CA VAL A 77 8.79 -7.66 5.29
C VAL A 77 9.56 -7.02 6.43
N PRO A 78 10.71 -7.61 6.84
CA PRO A 78 11.58 -6.95 7.81
C PRO A 78 12.05 -5.60 7.25
N SER A 79 11.84 -4.54 8.00
CA SER A 79 12.22 -3.18 7.59
C SER A 79 13.72 -3.01 7.35
N GLN A 80 14.52 -3.98 7.81
CA GLN A 80 15.98 -3.97 7.71
C GLN A 80 16.52 -4.79 6.54
N ASN A 81 15.66 -5.33 5.67
CA ASN A 81 16.12 -6.10 4.52
C ASN A 81 16.60 -5.14 3.41
N SER A 82 17.92 -4.94 3.35
CA SER A 82 18.53 -4.03 2.38
C SER A 82 18.37 -4.49 0.93
N SER A 83 18.35 -5.80 0.68
CA SER A 83 18.14 -6.34 -0.67
C SER A 83 16.74 -6.05 -1.19
N LEU A 84 15.73 -6.24 -0.34
CA LEU A 84 14.35 -5.90 -0.67
C LEU A 84 14.19 -4.40 -0.93
N ARG A 85 14.77 -3.58 -0.06
CA ARG A 85 14.73 -2.13 -0.21
C ARG A 85 15.34 -1.68 -1.53
N ALA A 86 16.48 -2.25 -1.91
CA ALA A 86 17.13 -1.95 -3.18
C ALA A 86 16.26 -2.33 -4.37
N GLU A 87 15.61 -3.50 -4.33
CA GLU A 87 14.69 -3.95 -5.37
C GLU A 87 13.48 -3.01 -5.50
N LEU A 88 12.90 -2.59 -4.38
CA LEU A 88 11.76 -1.67 -4.37
C LEU A 88 12.15 -0.29 -4.89
N MET A 89 13.29 0.24 -4.48
CA MET A 89 13.77 1.54 -4.95
C MET A 89 14.13 1.53 -6.44
N ALA A 90 14.45 0.38 -7.00
CA ALA A 90 14.71 0.21 -8.43
C ALA A 90 13.43 0.03 -9.25
N SER A 91 12.29 -0.21 -8.60
CA SER A 91 11.01 -0.44 -9.29
C SER A 91 10.28 0.88 -9.53
N LYS A 92 10.22 1.30 -10.79
CA LYS A 92 9.45 2.48 -11.17
C LYS A 92 7.96 2.32 -10.85
N ARG A 93 7.40 1.14 -11.09
CA ARG A 93 5.98 0.84 -10.81
C ARG A 93 5.66 1.02 -9.33
N TYR A 94 6.55 0.55 -8.44
CA TYR A 94 6.38 0.70 -7.01
C TYR A 94 6.43 2.17 -6.58
N LEU A 95 7.45 2.90 -7.05
CA LEU A 95 7.62 4.31 -6.72
C LEU A 95 6.46 5.17 -7.23
N ASP A 96 6.04 4.95 -8.48
CA ASP A 96 4.90 5.67 -9.06
C ASP A 96 3.61 5.42 -8.27
N ALA A 97 3.36 4.17 -7.88
CA ALA A 97 2.19 3.83 -7.08
C ALA A 97 2.22 4.47 -5.70
N ILE A 98 3.38 4.43 -5.02
CA ILE A 98 3.56 5.07 -3.71
C ILE A 98 3.31 6.58 -3.80
N MET A 99 3.91 7.24 -4.79
CA MET A 99 3.75 8.68 -4.97
C MET A 99 2.30 9.05 -5.23
N ARG A 100 1.64 8.31 -6.11
CA ARG A 100 0.22 8.53 -6.42
C ARG A 100 -0.66 8.37 -5.18
N VAL A 101 -0.50 7.27 -4.46
CA VAL A 101 -1.28 7.00 -3.24
C VAL A 101 -1.02 8.07 -2.19
N SER A 102 0.25 8.41 -1.95
CA SER A 102 0.62 9.43 -0.97
C SER A 102 0.05 10.81 -1.32
N ASP A 103 0.10 11.21 -2.58
CA ASP A 103 -0.44 12.49 -3.04
C ASP A 103 -1.96 12.56 -2.85
N VAL A 104 -2.67 11.51 -3.23
CA VAL A 104 -4.13 11.48 -3.11
C VAL A 104 -4.56 11.45 -1.64
N LEU A 105 -3.95 10.60 -0.83
CA LEU A 105 -4.26 10.51 0.60
C LEU A 105 -3.90 11.81 1.31
N GLY A 106 -2.75 12.41 0.98
CA GLY A 106 -2.34 13.70 1.53
C GLY A 106 -3.33 14.80 1.22
N GLY A 107 -3.84 14.86 -0.01
CA GLY A 107 -4.88 15.80 -0.42
C GLY A 107 -6.17 15.62 0.37
N TRP A 108 -6.60 14.39 0.58
CA TRP A 108 -7.80 14.10 1.39
C TRP A 108 -7.60 14.49 2.86
N ILE A 109 -6.40 14.29 3.41
CA ILE A 109 -6.09 14.69 4.79
C ILE A 109 -6.21 16.20 4.93
N VAL A 110 -5.59 16.96 4.03
CA VAL A 110 -5.64 18.42 4.05
C VAL A 110 -7.09 18.91 3.95
N GLN A 111 -7.87 18.31 3.06
CA GLN A 111 -9.27 18.69 2.88
C GLN A 111 -10.12 18.33 4.11
N ALA A 112 -9.90 17.16 4.71
CA ALA A 112 -10.58 16.77 5.94
C ALA A 112 -10.23 17.70 7.11
N GLN A 113 -9.01 18.20 7.16
CA GLN A 113 -8.61 19.23 8.13
C GLN A 113 -9.36 20.54 7.90
N ALA A 114 -9.50 20.96 6.64
CA ALA A 114 -10.27 22.17 6.30
C ALA A 114 -11.74 22.01 6.64
N ASP A 115 -12.30 20.80 6.50
CA ASP A 115 -13.69 20.49 6.82
C ASP A 115 -13.93 20.31 8.33
N GLY A 116 -12.88 20.27 9.15
CA GLY A 116 -12.97 20.10 10.60
C GLY A 116 -13.04 18.66 11.08
N ASP A 117 -12.93 17.68 10.19
CA ASP A 117 -13.00 16.25 10.55
C ASP A 117 -11.68 15.74 11.13
N ILE A 118 -10.57 16.39 10.82
CA ILE A 118 -9.23 16.11 11.37
C ILE A 118 -8.68 17.41 11.94
N ASP A 119 -7.97 17.33 13.06
CA ASP A 119 -7.35 18.47 13.69
C ASP A 119 -6.35 19.17 12.76
N SER A 120 -6.62 20.43 12.43
CA SER A 120 -5.78 21.23 11.55
C SER A 120 -4.44 21.62 12.17
N ALA A 121 -4.26 21.46 13.48
CA ALA A 121 -2.99 21.69 14.16
C ALA A 121 -1.96 20.58 13.87
N LEU A 122 -2.42 19.42 13.40
CA LEU A 122 -1.52 18.31 13.05
C LEU A 122 -0.94 18.51 11.65
N PRO A 123 0.39 18.35 11.47
CA PRO A 123 0.95 18.32 10.13
C PRO A 123 0.35 17.18 9.30
N PRO A 124 -0.06 17.42 8.04
CA PRO A 124 -0.64 16.36 7.21
C PRO A 124 0.25 15.13 7.06
N GLU A 125 1.57 15.32 7.02
CA GLU A 125 2.55 14.23 6.93
C GLU A 125 2.49 13.32 8.16
N VAL A 126 2.27 13.88 9.35
CA VAL A 126 2.13 13.11 10.60
C VAL A 126 0.88 12.26 10.56
N VAL A 127 -0.23 12.81 10.08
CA VAL A 127 -1.49 12.06 9.93
C VAL A 127 -1.30 10.91 8.95
N LEU A 128 -0.67 11.17 7.81
CA LEU A 128 -0.39 10.14 6.80
C LEU A 128 0.48 9.03 7.36
N TYR A 129 1.58 9.37 8.02
CA TYR A 129 2.46 8.37 8.63
C TYR A 129 1.78 7.58 9.74
N THR A 130 0.91 8.21 10.52
CA THR A 130 0.15 7.51 11.57
C THR A 130 -0.78 6.47 10.97
N ILE A 131 -1.49 6.80 9.90
CA ILE A 131 -2.36 5.85 9.20
C ILE A 131 -1.52 4.69 8.64
N CYS A 132 -0.44 4.98 7.95
CA CYS A 132 0.41 3.96 7.33
C CYS A 132 1.13 3.08 8.36
N ALA A 133 1.58 3.63 9.48
CA ALA A 133 2.30 2.90 10.51
C ALA A 133 1.41 1.95 11.32
N ARG A 134 0.11 2.20 11.35
CA ARG A 134 -0.87 1.35 12.06
C ARG A 134 -1.42 0.22 11.19
N LEU A 135 -1.09 0.22 9.93
CA LEU A 135 -1.46 -0.79 8.96
C LEU A 135 -0.32 -1.78 8.78
#